data_1fd25e217b878c9c0d5d6d0738e738fa
#
_entry.id   1fd25e217b878c9c0d5d6d0738e738fa
#
_cell.length_a   1.000
_cell.length_b   1.000
_cell.length_c   1.000
_cell.angle_alpha   90.00
_cell.angle_beta   90.00
_cell.angle_gamma   90.00
#
_symmetry.space_group_name_H-M   'P 1'
#
loop_
_entity.id
_entity.type
_entity.pdbx_description
1 polymer ?
#
loop_
_entity_poly.entity_id
_entity_poly.type
_entity_poly.pdbx_seq_one_letter_code
_entity_poly.pdbx_strand_id
1 'polypeptide(L)'
;MSAPNFDQLANLMIEEGAIAFSPSELHGAIVGQLTAAKRFDKAGLEAFCVTQLDITRISLESSSEQLMALYTQILEQLQSPAFELSVLLPDDEHPLAERAEQLGLWVTGFLAGFGMAIGDQGQSLSNDAQDGLKDLVQIAQIEADGEAEEDENLLMEVEEYVRMAAMLLFSECNKAESTESDKPVMH
;
A
#
# COMPACT_ATOMS: atom_id res chain seq x y z
N MET A 1 18.44 -7.20 -5.16
CA MET A 1 17.67 -8.11 -4.28
C MET A 1 16.22 -8.01 -4.75
N SER A 2 15.47 -9.11 -4.81
CA SER A 2 14.04 -9.08 -5.12
C SER A 2 13.26 -8.60 -3.89
N ALA A 3 12.12 -7.94 -4.10
CA ALA A 3 11.22 -7.59 -3.00
C ALA A 3 10.66 -8.87 -2.36
N PRO A 4 10.40 -8.87 -1.04
CA PRO A 4 9.84 -10.00 -0.34
C PRO A 4 8.37 -10.24 -0.75
N ASN A 5 7.96 -11.52 -0.85
CA ASN A 5 6.55 -11.90 -0.88
C ASN A 5 5.95 -11.84 0.53
N PHE A 6 4.66 -12.21 0.67
CA PHE A 6 3.95 -12.17 1.94
C PHE A 6 4.68 -12.92 3.06
N ASP A 7 5.04 -14.19 2.84
CA ASP A 7 5.70 -15.02 3.85
C ASP A 7 7.11 -14.54 4.21
N GLN A 8 7.85 -14.06 3.22
CA GLN A 8 9.18 -13.51 3.44
C GLN A 8 9.11 -12.23 4.28
N LEU A 9 8.12 -11.37 4.02
CA LEU A 9 7.90 -10.17 4.81
C LEU A 9 7.41 -10.51 6.22
N ALA A 10 6.53 -11.51 6.37
CA ALA A 10 6.10 -12.02 7.68
C ALA A 10 7.29 -12.52 8.52
N ASN A 11 8.18 -13.31 7.92
CA ASN A 11 9.38 -13.81 8.60
C ASN A 11 10.32 -12.66 9.01
N LEU A 12 10.54 -11.68 8.12
CA LEU A 12 11.31 -10.48 8.44
C LEU A 12 10.71 -9.76 9.66
N MET A 13 9.40 -9.56 9.67
CA MET A 13 8.71 -8.86 10.76
C MET A 13 8.84 -9.62 12.08
N ILE A 14 8.74 -10.95 12.06
CA ILE A 14 8.97 -11.80 13.24
C ILE A 14 10.42 -11.66 13.75
N GLU A 15 11.41 -11.69 12.86
CA GLU A 15 12.83 -11.52 13.22
C GLU A 15 13.12 -10.17 13.87
N GLU A 16 12.42 -9.12 13.45
CA GLU A 16 12.52 -7.77 14.04
C GLU A 16 11.62 -7.56 15.27
N GLY A 17 10.81 -8.58 15.65
CA GLY A 17 9.95 -8.55 16.82
C GLY A 17 8.58 -7.90 16.60
N ALA A 18 8.19 -7.65 15.35
CA ALA A 18 6.90 -7.06 14.99
C ALA A 18 5.83 -8.14 14.77
N ILE A 19 5.43 -8.83 15.83
CA ILE A 19 4.50 -9.98 15.76
C ILE A 19 3.01 -9.59 15.75
N ALA A 20 2.68 -8.32 16.01
CA ALA A 20 1.30 -7.85 16.14
C ALA A 20 0.74 -7.25 14.85
N PHE A 21 1.56 -7.15 13.81
CA PHE A 21 1.20 -6.48 12.55
C PHE A 21 1.22 -7.45 11.39
N SER A 22 0.43 -7.14 10.36
CA SER A 22 0.36 -7.92 9.14
C SER A 22 1.32 -7.40 8.07
N PRO A 23 1.94 -8.31 7.26
CA PRO A 23 2.65 -7.93 6.05
C PRO A 23 1.80 -7.12 5.07
N SER A 24 0.53 -7.49 4.91
CA SER A 24 -0.42 -6.76 4.07
C SER A 24 -0.65 -5.34 4.57
N GLU A 25 -0.82 -5.16 5.88
CA GLU A 25 -1.02 -3.85 6.50
C GLU A 25 0.21 -2.93 6.30
N LEU A 26 1.43 -3.45 6.51
CA LEU A 26 2.66 -2.69 6.27
C LEU A 26 2.80 -2.30 4.80
N HIS A 27 2.55 -3.25 3.88
CA HIS A 27 2.58 -2.98 2.45
C HIS A 27 1.58 -1.88 2.07
N GLY A 28 0.32 -2.00 2.54
CA GLY A 28 -0.72 -0.99 2.33
C GLY A 28 -0.30 0.38 2.84
N ALA A 29 0.30 0.47 4.04
CA ALA A 29 0.77 1.72 4.61
C ALA A 29 1.87 2.39 3.75
N ILE A 30 2.81 1.62 3.21
CA ILE A 30 3.83 2.13 2.28
C ILE A 30 3.18 2.64 0.99
N VAL A 31 2.25 1.86 0.40
CA VAL A 31 1.49 2.29 -0.80
C VAL A 31 0.73 3.59 -0.53
N GLY A 32 0.08 3.71 0.62
CA GLY A 32 -0.65 4.92 1.01
C GLY A 32 0.24 6.16 1.09
N GLN A 33 1.43 6.05 1.70
CA GLN A 33 2.42 7.14 1.75
C GLN A 33 2.87 7.57 0.35
N LEU A 34 3.20 6.60 -0.51
CA LEU A 34 3.63 6.85 -1.89
C LEU A 34 2.51 7.48 -2.73
N THR A 35 1.28 7.03 -2.53
CA THR A 35 0.06 7.56 -3.18
C THR A 35 -0.14 9.03 -2.84
N ALA A 36 0.09 9.43 -1.60
CA ALA A 36 0.04 10.84 -1.16
C ALA A 36 1.33 11.63 -1.50
N ALA A 37 2.07 11.21 -2.51
CA ALA A 37 3.30 11.82 -3.01
C ALA A 37 4.48 11.88 -2.00
N LYS A 38 4.40 11.15 -0.88
CA LYS A 38 5.53 11.02 0.03
C LYS A 38 6.61 10.13 -0.59
N ARG A 39 7.87 10.52 -0.41
CA ARG A 39 9.04 9.75 -0.85
C ARG A 39 10.01 9.60 0.32
N PHE A 40 10.64 8.44 0.40
CA PHE A 40 11.59 8.11 1.45
C PHE A 40 12.98 7.83 0.88
N ASP A 41 14.00 8.28 1.60
CA ASP A 41 15.32 7.65 1.56
C ASP A 41 15.34 6.43 2.52
N LYS A 42 16.46 5.70 2.57
CA LYS A 42 16.59 4.51 3.41
C LYS A 42 16.26 4.78 4.87
N ALA A 43 16.83 5.85 5.44
CA ALA A 43 16.64 6.19 6.86
C ALA A 43 15.18 6.61 7.15
N GLY A 44 14.57 7.35 6.23
CA GLY A 44 13.16 7.74 6.33
C GLY A 44 12.20 6.56 6.25
N LEU A 45 12.47 5.59 5.36
CA LEU A 45 11.68 4.36 5.26
C LEU A 45 11.81 3.51 6.53
N GLU A 46 13.03 3.32 7.04
CA GLU A 46 13.27 2.60 8.30
C GLU A 46 12.51 3.24 9.47
N ALA A 47 12.60 4.56 9.61
CA ALA A 47 11.88 5.30 10.66
C ALA A 47 10.36 5.16 10.53
N PHE A 48 9.84 5.18 9.31
CA PHE A 48 8.43 4.94 9.05
C PHE A 48 8.03 3.51 9.43
N CYS A 49 8.77 2.48 8.99
CA CYS A 49 8.49 1.09 9.32
C CYS A 49 8.59 0.83 10.83
N VAL A 50 9.59 1.39 11.52
CA VAL A 50 9.73 1.30 12.98
C VAL A 50 8.48 1.83 13.69
N THR A 51 7.96 2.97 13.22
CA THR A 51 6.74 3.55 13.79
C THR A 51 5.51 2.71 13.49
N GLN A 52 5.36 2.21 12.27
CA GLN A 52 4.21 1.38 11.86
C GLN A 52 4.19 0.04 12.59
N LEU A 53 5.34 -0.58 12.80
CA LEU A 53 5.48 -1.89 13.42
C LEU A 53 5.55 -1.85 14.95
N ASP A 54 5.53 -0.66 15.56
CA ASP A 54 5.68 -0.45 16.99
C ASP A 54 6.93 -1.15 17.58
N ILE A 55 8.04 -1.08 16.85
CA ILE A 55 9.34 -1.61 17.26
C ILE A 55 10.33 -0.47 17.54
N THR A 56 11.44 -0.77 18.18
CA THR A 56 12.41 0.27 18.55
C THR A 56 13.38 0.62 17.43
N ARG A 57 13.68 -0.33 16.55
CA ARG A 57 14.62 -0.20 15.43
C ARG A 57 14.49 -1.39 14.47
N ILE A 58 14.96 -1.24 13.23
CA ILE A 58 15.33 -2.35 12.36
C ILE A 58 16.72 -2.81 12.79
N SER A 59 16.87 -4.09 13.14
CA SER A 59 18.06 -4.64 13.77
C SER A 59 19.03 -5.27 12.78
N LEU A 60 18.50 -5.82 11.68
CA LEU A 60 19.27 -6.53 10.66
C LEU A 60 19.40 -5.70 9.38
N GLU A 61 20.62 -5.64 8.83
CA GLU A 61 20.87 -4.98 7.55
C GLU A 61 20.07 -5.65 6.40
N SER A 62 19.93 -6.99 6.45
CA SER A 62 19.11 -7.74 5.50
C SER A 62 17.63 -7.32 5.50
N SER A 63 17.08 -7.01 6.67
CA SER A 63 15.71 -6.49 6.80
C SER A 63 15.57 -5.11 6.16
N SER A 64 16.53 -4.24 6.43
CA SER A 64 16.58 -2.91 5.83
C SER A 64 16.67 -2.97 4.29
N GLU A 65 17.52 -3.86 3.75
CA GLU A 65 17.65 -4.07 2.30
C GLU A 65 16.37 -4.63 1.66
N GLN A 66 15.69 -5.56 2.34
CA GLN A 66 14.42 -6.12 1.86
C GLN A 66 13.28 -5.09 1.88
N LEU A 67 13.20 -4.25 2.92
CA LEU A 67 12.23 -3.15 2.99
C LEU A 67 12.47 -2.10 1.88
N MET A 68 13.74 -1.78 1.59
CA MET A 68 14.06 -0.91 0.46
C MET A 68 13.72 -1.54 -0.89
N ALA A 69 13.92 -2.84 -1.06
CA ALA A 69 13.54 -3.55 -2.28
C ALA A 69 12.01 -3.54 -2.46
N LEU A 70 11.25 -3.77 -1.38
CA LEU A 70 9.79 -3.67 -1.37
C LEU A 70 9.32 -2.27 -1.76
N TYR A 71 9.84 -1.25 -1.11
CA TYR A 71 9.53 0.16 -1.41
C TYR A 71 9.80 0.51 -2.88
N THR A 72 10.95 0.10 -3.40
CA THR A 72 11.34 0.36 -4.79
C THR A 72 10.38 -0.32 -5.76
N GLN A 73 10.04 -1.58 -5.52
CA GLN A 73 9.07 -2.32 -6.35
C GLN A 73 7.69 -1.65 -6.34
N ILE A 74 7.18 -1.27 -5.17
CA ILE A 74 5.89 -0.56 -5.06
C ILE A 74 5.92 0.74 -5.86
N LEU A 75 6.98 1.52 -5.73
CA LEU A 75 7.11 2.79 -6.46
C LEU A 75 7.15 2.57 -7.99
N GLU A 76 7.90 1.57 -8.46
CA GLU A 76 7.94 1.19 -9.87
C GLU A 76 6.56 0.76 -10.39
N GLN A 77 5.83 -0.06 -9.62
CA GLN A 77 4.48 -0.50 -9.95
C GLN A 77 3.49 0.66 -10.03
N LEU A 78 3.53 1.58 -9.06
CA LEU A 78 2.67 2.78 -9.05
C LEU A 78 2.95 3.72 -10.22
N GLN A 79 4.19 3.81 -10.67
CA GLN A 79 4.62 4.64 -11.79
C GLN A 79 4.47 3.96 -13.16
N SER A 80 4.19 2.65 -13.18
CA SER A 80 4.03 1.89 -14.42
C SER A 80 2.79 2.36 -15.20
N PRO A 81 2.92 2.65 -16.50
CA PRO A 81 1.77 3.00 -17.34
C PRO A 81 0.81 1.82 -17.56
N ALA A 82 1.22 0.60 -17.20
CA ALA A 82 0.41 -0.61 -17.30
C ALA A 82 -0.47 -0.87 -16.06
N PHE A 83 -0.48 0.03 -15.07
CA PHE A 83 -1.25 -0.10 -13.84
C PHE A 83 -0.96 -1.41 -13.08
N GLU A 84 0.31 -1.68 -12.83
CA GLU A 84 0.81 -2.98 -12.34
C GLU A 84 0.88 -3.10 -10.81
N LEU A 85 0.24 -2.20 -10.04
CA LEU A 85 0.22 -2.32 -8.58
C LEU A 85 -0.33 -3.69 -8.18
N SER A 86 0.44 -4.42 -7.37
CA SER A 86 0.01 -5.68 -6.77
C SER A 86 -0.31 -5.44 -5.29
N VAL A 87 -1.47 -5.89 -4.85
CA VAL A 87 -1.82 -5.95 -3.42
C VAL A 87 -1.08 -7.13 -2.81
N LEU A 88 -0.33 -6.93 -1.74
CA LEU A 88 0.41 -8.01 -1.08
C LEU A 88 -0.53 -8.80 -0.17
N LEU A 89 -0.88 -10.00 -0.59
CA LEU A 89 -1.74 -10.94 0.14
C LEU A 89 -1.04 -12.30 0.27
N PRO A 90 -1.52 -13.17 1.19
CA PRO A 90 -1.18 -14.59 1.17
C PRO A 90 -1.57 -15.22 -0.17
N ASP A 91 -0.87 -16.28 -0.58
CA ASP A 91 -1.16 -17.00 -1.82
C ASP A 91 -2.45 -17.85 -1.75
N ASP A 92 -2.79 -18.51 -2.87
CA ASP A 92 -4.00 -19.31 -3.02
C ASP A 92 -4.03 -20.58 -2.14
N GLU A 93 -2.92 -20.96 -1.52
CA GLU A 93 -2.86 -22.09 -0.58
C GLU A 93 -3.44 -21.73 0.80
N HIS A 94 -3.58 -20.43 1.11
CA HIS A 94 -4.19 -19.95 2.33
C HIS A 94 -5.72 -19.93 2.24
N PRO A 95 -6.43 -20.15 3.37
CA PRO A 95 -7.88 -20.08 3.41
C PRO A 95 -8.42 -18.74 2.90
N LEU A 96 -9.54 -18.79 2.19
CA LEU A 96 -10.19 -17.59 1.64
C LEU A 96 -10.47 -16.54 2.72
N ALA A 97 -10.95 -16.97 3.90
CA ALA A 97 -11.24 -16.07 5.01
C ALA A 97 -9.97 -15.30 5.48
N GLU A 98 -8.83 -15.99 5.53
CA GLU A 98 -7.54 -15.34 5.87
C GLU A 98 -7.13 -14.33 4.80
N ARG A 99 -7.24 -14.69 3.52
CA ARG A 99 -6.91 -13.78 2.40
C ARG A 99 -7.80 -12.54 2.39
N ALA A 100 -9.09 -12.70 2.68
CA ALA A 100 -10.03 -11.61 2.79
C ALA A 100 -9.74 -10.70 3.99
N GLU A 101 -9.40 -11.27 5.16
CA GLU A 101 -8.94 -10.52 6.33
C GLU A 101 -7.68 -9.71 5.98
N GLN A 102 -6.71 -10.33 5.31
CA GLN A 102 -5.48 -9.66 4.90
C GLN A 102 -5.73 -8.53 3.89
N LEU A 103 -6.74 -8.64 3.02
CA LEU A 103 -7.16 -7.55 2.14
C LEU A 103 -7.73 -6.37 2.96
N GLY A 104 -8.57 -6.64 3.97
CA GLY A 104 -9.06 -5.61 4.90
C GLY A 104 -7.93 -4.90 5.65
N LEU A 105 -6.94 -5.66 6.13
CA LEU A 105 -5.75 -5.11 6.79
C LEU A 105 -4.88 -4.29 5.83
N TRP A 106 -4.73 -4.73 4.59
CA TRP A 106 -4.04 -3.95 3.56
C TRP A 106 -4.72 -2.59 3.34
N VAL A 107 -6.04 -2.58 3.21
CA VAL A 107 -6.81 -1.33 3.04
C VAL A 107 -6.70 -0.43 4.27
N THR A 108 -6.73 -1.02 5.48
CA THR A 108 -6.52 -0.29 6.73
C THR A 108 -5.16 0.40 6.74
N GLY A 109 -4.09 -0.34 6.42
CA GLY A 109 -2.75 0.21 6.29
C GLY A 109 -2.67 1.32 5.23
N PHE A 110 -3.26 1.08 4.05
CA PHE A 110 -3.31 2.08 2.97
C PHE A 110 -3.95 3.40 3.43
N LEU A 111 -5.13 3.33 4.04
CA LEU A 111 -5.85 4.51 4.53
C LEU A 111 -5.06 5.25 5.61
N ALA A 112 -4.43 4.52 6.53
CA ALA A 112 -3.57 5.10 7.57
C ALA A 112 -2.36 5.81 6.94
N GLY A 113 -1.62 5.14 6.06
CA GLY A 113 -0.45 5.69 5.37
C GLY A 113 -0.80 6.91 4.52
N PHE A 114 -1.88 6.83 3.75
CA PHE A 114 -2.38 7.91 2.92
C PHE A 114 -2.81 9.13 3.77
N GLY A 115 -3.62 8.89 4.81
CA GLY A 115 -4.09 9.94 5.70
C GLY A 115 -2.98 10.70 6.42
N MET A 116 -1.90 9.99 6.81
CA MET A 116 -0.73 10.61 7.45
C MET A 116 0.06 11.54 6.50
N ALA A 117 0.02 11.30 5.20
CA ALA A 117 0.87 12.01 4.24
C ALA A 117 0.12 13.04 3.40
N ILE A 118 -1.21 12.89 3.19
CA ILE A 118 -1.96 13.69 2.22
C ILE A 118 -2.07 15.18 2.62
N GLY A 119 -2.12 15.50 3.91
CA GLY A 119 -2.22 16.88 4.39
C GLY A 119 -3.35 17.68 3.71
N ASP A 120 -3.06 18.93 3.36
CA ASP A 120 -4.03 19.83 2.71
C ASP A 120 -4.39 19.42 1.27
N GLN A 121 -3.60 18.57 0.61
CA GLN A 121 -3.90 18.07 -0.74
C GLN A 121 -5.19 17.24 -0.78
N GLY A 122 -5.58 16.62 0.32
CA GLY A 122 -6.84 15.88 0.42
C GLY A 122 -8.10 16.70 0.11
N GLN A 123 -8.02 18.02 0.23
CA GLN A 123 -9.13 18.94 -0.08
C GLN A 123 -9.33 19.17 -1.60
N SER A 124 -8.36 18.81 -2.42
CA SER A 124 -8.37 19.01 -3.88
C SER A 124 -8.65 17.74 -4.68
N LEU A 125 -8.95 16.62 -4.01
CA LEU A 125 -9.30 15.36 -4.67
C LEU A 125 -10.62 15.49 -5.43
N SER A 126 -10.69 14.84 -6.60
CA SER A 126 -11.94 14.73 -7.37
C SER A 126 -13.05 14.01 -6.58
N ASN A 127 -14.28 14.17 -7.02
CA ASN A 127 -15.40 13.45 -6.41
C ASN A 127 -15.21 11.92 -6.51
N ASP A 128 -14.71 11.44 -7.64
CA ASP A 128 -14.46 10.02 -7.86
C ASP A 128 -13.40 9.48 -6.88
N ALA A 129 -12.33 10.24 -6.63
CA ALA A 129 -11.30 9.88 -5.65
C ALA A 129 -11.83 9.90 -4.21
N GLN A 130 -12.67 10.88 -3.88
CA GLN A 130 -13.33 10.95 -2.56
C GLN A 130 -14.31 9.80 -2.35
N ASP A 131 -15.05 9.41 -3.37
CA ASP A 131 -15.97 8.27 -3.30
C ASP A 131 -15.19 6.96 -3.19
N GLY A 132 -14.11 6.80 -3.96
CA GLY A 132 -13.19 5.66 -3.80
C GLY A 132 -12.62 5.53 -2.39
N LEU A 133 -12.24 6.64 -1.73
CA LEU A 133 -11.81 6.62 -0.33
C LEU A 133 -12.91 6.16 0.64
N LYS A 134 -14.17 6.58 0.42
CA LYS A 134 -15.30 6.13 1.24
C LYS A 134 -15.55 4.63 1.09
N ASP A 135 -15.45 4.13 -0.14
CA ASP A 135 -15.61 2.71 -0.42
C ASP A 135 -14.48 1.89 0.21
N LEU A 136 -13.24 2.37 0.16
CA LEU A 136 -12.11 1.74 0.83
C LEU A 136 -12.32 1.65 2.35
N VAL A 137 -12.90 2.69 2.98
CA VAL A 137 -13.23 2.65 4.42
C VAL A 137 -14.26 1.54 4.72
N GLN A 138 -15.21 1.26 3.84
CA GLN A 138 -16.15 0.16 4.00
C GLN A 138 -15.48 -1.20 3.79
N ILE A 139 -14.63 -1.32 2.76
CA ILE A 139 -13.87 -2.54 2.47
C ILE A 139 -12.93 -2.91 3.64
N ALA A 140 -12.31 -1.94 4.30
CA ALA A 140 -11.47 -2.17 5.48
C ALA A 140 -12.21 -2.87 6.64
N GLN A 141 -13.55 -2.90 6.64
CA GLN A 141 -14.39 -3.48 7.68
C GLN A 141 -15.04 -4.81 7.25
N ILE A 142 -14.68 -5.33 6.05
CA ILE A 142 -15.24 -6.58 5.56
C ILE A 142 -14.69 -7.75 6.38
N GLU A 143 -15.61 -8.52 6.95
CA GLU A 143 -15.33 -9.83 7.53
C GLU A 143 -15.78 -10.90 6.51
N ALA A 144 -14.90 -11.86 6.20
CA ALA A 144 -15.25 -12.94 5.29
C ALA A 144 -15.95 -14.07 6.08
N ASP A 145 -17.24 -14.21 5.87
CA ASP A 145 -18.05 -15.30 6.46
C ASP A 145 -18.16 -16.54 5.53
N GLY A 146 -17.44 -16.55 4.40
CA GLY A 146 -17.71 -17.42 3.26
C GLY A 146 -16.93 -18.73 3.17
N GLU A 147 -17.62 -19.80 2.76
CA GLU A 147 -17.07 -21.14 2.43
C GLU A 147 -17.27 -21.53 0.95
N ALA A 148 -17.66 -20.63 0.04
CA ALA A 148 -18.10 -20.99 -1.30
C ALA A 148 -17.19 -20.45 -2.43
N GLU A 149 -17.15 -21.14 -3.59
CA GLU A 149 -16.46 -20.70 -4.82
C GLU A 149 -16.94 -19.32 -5.30
N GLU A 150 -18.17 -18.91 -4.99
CA GLU A 150 -18.70 -17.57 -5.29
C GLU A 150 -17.93 -16.48 -4.54
N ASP A 151 -17.43 -16.79 -3.34
CA ASP A 151 -16.67 -15.84 -2.52
C ASP A 151 -15.24 -15.64 -3.03
N GLU A 152 -14.64 -16.63 -3.72
CA GLU A 152 -13.33 -16.48 -4.36
C GLU A 152 -13.36 -15.44 -5.48
N ASN A 153 -14.38 -15.49 -6.34
CA ASN A 153 -14.55 -14.49 -7.39
C ASN A 153 -14.84 -13.11 -6.81
N LEU A 154 -15.61 -13.04 -5.73
CA LEU A 154 -15.89 -11.78 -5.05
C LEU A 154 -14.63 -11.18 -4.43
N LEU A 155 -13.77 -12.00 -3.81
CA LEU A 155 -12.48 -11.53 -3.29
C LEU A 155 -11.61 -10.93 -4.40
N MET A 156 -11.52 -11.61 -5.56
CA MET A 156 -10.77 -11.10 -6.72
C MET A 156 -11.34 -9.77 -7.24
N GLU A 157 -12.66 -9.62 -7.29
CA GLU A 157 -13.31 -8.38 -7.72
C GLU A 157 -13.04 -7.23 -6.74
N VAL A 158 -13.09 -7.50 -5.44
CA VAL A 158 -12.80 -6.50 -4.40
C VAL A 158 -11.32 -6.11 -4.41
N GLU A 159 -10.40 -7.07 -4.56
CA GLU A 159 -8.97 -6.82 -4.69
C GLU A 159 -8.67 -5.91 -5.90
N GLU A 160 -9.27 -6.20 -7.06
CA GLU A 160 -9.12 -5.39 -8.26
C GLU A 160 -9.66 -3.98 -8.05
N TYR A 161 -10.82 -3.84 -7.39
CA TYR A 161 -11.38 -2.53 -7.04
C TYR A 161 -10.42 -1.75 -6.13
N VAL A 162 -9.89 -2.37 -5.07
CA VAL A 162 -8.91 -1.76 -4.15
C VAL A 162 -7.68 -1.27 -4.91
N ARG A 163 -7.14 -2.10 -5.80
CA ARG A 163 -6.01 -1.78 -6.64
C ARG A 163 -6.28 -0.55 -7.52
N MET A 164 -7.44 -0.53 -8.19
CA MET A 164 -7.83 0.57 -9.08
C MET A 164 -8.07 1.88 -8.31
N ALA A 165 -8.69 1.82 -7.13
CA ALA A 165 -8.90 2.98 -6.27
C ALA A 165 -7.57 3.59 -5.81
N ALA A 166 -6.60 2.76 -5.38
CA ALA A 166 -5.26 3.21 -5.01
C ALA A 166 -4.53 3.87 -6.19
N MET A 167 -4.62 3.29 -7.40
CA MET A 167 -4.02 3.84 -8.62
C MET A 167 -4.65 5.17 -9.04
N LEU A 168 -5.97 5.31 -8.92
CA LEU A 168 -6.67 6.58 -9.19
C LEU A 168 -6.15 7.68 -8.25
N LEU A 169 -6.10 7.39 -6.95
CA LEU A 169 -5.59 8.31 -5.93
C LEU A 169 -4.12 8.68 -6.19
N PHE A 170 -3.29 7.69 -6.54
CA PHE A 170 -1.90 7.95 -6.91
C PHE A 170 -1.81 8.89 -8.12
N SER A 171 -2.58 8.63 -9.17
CA SER A 171 -2.60 9.47 -10.36
C SER A 171 -2.99 10.91 -10.04
N GLU A 172 -3.97 11.13 -9.15
CA GLU A 172 -4.40 12.48 -8.79
C GLU A 172 -3.37 13.22 -7.93
N CYS A 173 -2.81 12.56 -6.93
CA CYS A 173 -1.87 13.19 -6.01
C CYS A 173 -0.49 13.44 -6.62
N ASN A 174 -0.12 12.74 -7.70
CA ASN A 174 1.22 12.84 -8.32
C ASN A 174 1.21 13.57 -9.67
N LYS A 175 0.12 14.22 -10.06
CA LYS A 175 0.02 15.00 -11.32
C LYS A 175 0.82 16.30 -11.35
N ALA A 176 1.25 16.85 -10.21
CA ALA A 176 1.79 18.20 -10.12
C ALA A 176 3.24 18.37 -10.61
N GLU A 177 3.97 17.31 -10.90
CA GLU A 177 5.37 17.42 -11.35
C GLU A 177 5.53 17.61 -12.87
N SER A 178 4.46 17.45 -13.67
CA SER A 178 4.56 17.51 -15.14
C SER A 178 4.18 18.86 -15.79
N THR A 179 3.74 19.87 -15.06
CA THR A 179 3.21 21.12 -15.63
C THR A 179 4.08 22.38 -15.44
N GLU A 180 5.23 22.33 -14.75
CA GLU A 180 6.09 23.51 -14.58
C GLU A 180 7.21 23.68 -15.62
N SER A 181 7.41 22.74 -16.54
CA SER A 181 8.50 22.84 -17.52
C SER A 181 8.13 23.45 -18.88
N ASP A 182 6.88 23.87 -19.11
CA ASP A 182 6.44 24.38 -20.41
C ASP A 182 5.83 25.79 -20.33
N LYS A 183 6.58 26.75 -19.75
CA LYS A 183 6.32 28.17 -20.02
C LYS A 183 7.24 28.63 -21.17
N PRO A 184 6.70 28.96 -22.35
CA PRO A 184 7.51 29.55 -23.40
C PRO A 184 8.02 30.91 -22.93
N VAL A 185 9.31 31.06 -22.91
CA VAL A 185 9.99 32.38 -22.75
C VAL A 185 9.70 33.21 -23.99
N MET A 186 8.78 34.14 -23.87
CA MET A 186 8.56 35.16 -24.91
C MET A 186 9.69 36.19 -24.79
N HIS A 187 10.50 36.26 -25.82
CA HIS A 187 11.42 37.36 -26.09
C HIS A 187 10.72 38.53 -26.78
#